data_2a24b776f6302c5c38348543fada21d7
#
_entry.id   2a24b776f6302c5c38348543fada21d7
#
_cell.length_a   1.000
_cell.length_b   1.000
_cell.length_c   1.000
_cell.angle_alpha   90.00
_cell.angle_beta   90.00
_cell.angle_gamma   90.00
#
_symmetry.space_group_name_H-M   'P 1'
#
loop_
_entity.id
_entity.type
_entity.pdbx_description
1 polymer ?
#
loop_
_entity_poly.entity_id
_entity_poly.type
_entity_poly.pdbx_seq_one_letter_code
_entity_poly.pdbx_strand_id
1 'polypeptide(L)'
;MKRIALAVMLALACAFLVVPVYGKEKKGEEKLYTAVIDSDGVQRVEVLGGGYFFNPNRIIVKVNVPVELKVRKESGIVPHNIVMKAPEAGIDFEESMGSEPKIIKFTPTRTGKYRFYCSKKLLFFEGHREKGMEGVLEVID
;
A
#
# COMPACT_ATOMS: atom_id res chain seq x y z
N MET A 1 -21.49 62.60 50.54
CA MET A 1 -21.93 61.21 50.42
C MET A 1 -21.54 60.71 49.01
N LYS A 2 -20.42 60.00 48.85
CA LYS A 2 -19.92 59.53 47.56
C LYS A 2 -20.25 58.05 47.42
N ARG A 3 -21.09 57.71 46.46
CA ARG A 3 -21.41 56.31 46.10
C ARG A 3 -20.33 55.77 45.20
N ILE A 4 -19.56 54.80 45.71
CA ILE A 4 -18.57 54.09 44.90
C ILE A 4 -19.29 52.93 44.25
N ALA A 5 -19.41 53.00 42.90
CA ALA A 5 -19.91 51.90 42.09
C ALA A 5 -18.79 50.89 41.86
N LEU A 6 -18.95 49.68 42.39
CA LEU A 6 -18.02 48.55 42.17
C LEU A 6 -18.39 47.89 40.82
N ALA A 7 -17.59 48.11 39.79
CA ALA A 7 -17.72 47.42 38.54
C ALA A 7 -17.08 46.03 38.62
N VAL A 8 -17.89 44.97 38.66
CA VAL A 8 -17.43 43.59 38.56
C VAL A 8 -17.17 43.31 37.10
N MET A 9 -15.89 43.26 36.71
CA MET A 9 -15.48 42.72 35.40
C MET A 9 -15.57 41.19 35.46
N LEU A 10 -16.53 40.64 34.75
CA LEU A 10 -16.65 39.21 34.49
C LEU A 10 -15.71 38.83 33.34
N ALA A 11 -14.52 38.30 33.66
CA ALA A 11 -13.61 37.78 32.68
C ALA A 11 -14.13 36.42 32.20
N LEU A 12 -14.69 36.37 31.00
CA LEU A 12 -15.07 35.13 30.31
C LEU A 12 -13.81 34.46 29.77
N ALA A 13 -13.28 33.52 30.52
CA ALA A 13 -12.19 32.66 30.05
C ALA A 13 -12.74 31.66 29.00
N CYS A 14 -12.61 31.98 27.71
CA CYS A 14 -12.81 31.00 26.64
C CYS A 14 -11.70 29.96 26.70
N ALA A 15 -11.97 28.83 27.35
CA ALA A 15 -11.14 27.66 27.25
C ALA A 15 -11.28 27.07 25.84
N PHE A 16 -10.33 27.38 24.96
CA PHE A 16 -10.19 26.66 23.71
C PHE A 16 -9.80 25.21 24.01
N LEU A 17 -10.77 24.30 23.94
CA LEU A 17 -10.53 22.87 23.88
C LEU A 17 -9.79 22.57 22.56
N VAL A 18 -8.47 22.48 22.63
CA VAL A 18 -7.68 21.94 21.54
C VAL A 18 -7.96 20.44 21.52
N VAL A 19 -8.90 20.04 20.66
CA VAL A 19 -9.12 18.63 20.36
C VAL A 19 -7.94 18.20 19.51
N PRO A 20 -7.12 17.22 19.93
CA PRO A 20 -6.07 16.70 19.09
C PRO A 20 -6.77 16.03 17.89
N VAL A 21 -6.61 16.63 16.70
CA VAL A 21 -6.96 15.96 15.45
C VAL A 21 -5.95 14.81 15.30
N TYR A 22 -6.36 13.62 15.71
CA TYR A 22 -5.66 12.41 15.31
C TYR A 22 -5.78 12.32 13.80
N GLY A 23 -4.74 12.81 13.10
CA GLY A 23 -4.60 12.62 11.69
C GLY A 23 -4.56 11.11 11.45
N LYS A 24 -5.57 10.55 10.75
CA LYS A 24 -5.47 9.24 10.14
C LYS A 24 -4.16 9.23 9.36
N GLU A 25 -3.24 8.32 9.69
CA GLU A 25 -2.05 8.08 8.89
C GLU A 25 -2.47 8.02 7.43
N LYS A 26 -1.88 8.86 6.61
CA LYS A 26 -2.15 8.86 5.17
C LYS A 26 -1.76 7.48 4.65
N LYS A 27 -2.75 6.67 4.32
CA LYS A 27 -2.57 5.50 3.47
C LYS A 27 -1.66 5.93 2.32
N GLY A 28 -0.52 5.25 2.15
CA GLY A 28 0.55 5.69 1.26
C GLY A 28 0.01 6.13 -0.10
N GLU A 29 0.63 7.12 -0.69
CA GLU A 29 0.26 7.68 -1.99
C GLU A 29 0.06 6.57 -3.02
N GLU A 30 -1.09 6.58 -3.71
CA GLU A 30 -1.37 5.61 -4.77
C GLU A 30 -0.45 5.85 -5.96
N LYS A 31 0.35 4.84 -6.30
CA LYS A 31 1.23 4.82 -7.47
C LYS A 31 0.72 3.80 -8.46
N LEU A 32 0.08 4.31 -9.50
CA LEU A 32 -0.54 3.52 -10.56
C LEU A 32 0.48 3.21 -11.68
N TYR A 33 0.46 1.97 -12.13
CA TYR A 33 1.13 1.53 -13.36
C TYR A 33 0.17 0.69 -14.20
N THR A 34 -0.01 1.09 -15.46
CA THR A 34 -0.74 0.31 -16.45
C THR A 34 0.25 -0.40 -17.36
N ALA A 35 0.25 -1.73 -17.33
CA ALA A 35 1.15 -2.53 -18.12
C ALA A 35 0.80 -2.43 -19.61
N VAL A 36 1.84 -2.38 -20.44
CA VAL A 36 1.73 -2.44 -21.89
C VAL A 36 2.04 -3.87 -22.32
N ILE A 37 1.39 -4.35 -23.37
CA ILE A 37 1.73 -5.63 -23.99
C ILE A 37 2.92 -5.39 -24.92
N ASP A 38 4.03 -6.02 -24.60
CA ASP A 38 5.26 -5.94 -25.39
C ASP A 38 5.12 -6.71 -26.71
N SER A 39 6.08 -6.55 -27.62
CA SER A 39 6.06 -7.17 -28.95
C SER A 39 6.07 -8.71 -28.90
N ASP A 40 6.49 -9.31 -27.80
CA ASP A 40 6.45 -10.75 -27.55
C ASP A 40 5.14 -11.24 -26.90
N GLY A 41 4.16 -10.36 -26.73
CA GLY A 41 2.86 -10.68 -26.16
C GLY A 41 2.82 -10.77 -24.63
N VAL A 42 3.85 -10.27 -23.92
CA VAL A 42 3.95 -10.33 -22.47
C VAL A 42 3.77 -8.93 -21.86
N GLN A 43 3.07 -8.86 -20.75
CA GLN A 43 2.95 -7.65 -19.92
C GLN A 43 4.02 -7.66 -18.83
N ARG A 44 4.86 -6.64 -18.80
CA ARG A 44 5.95 -6.54 -17.81
C ARG A 44 5.72 -5.42 -16.82
N VAL A 45 5.93 -5.74 -15.54
CA VAL A 45 5.80 -4.79 -14.44
C VAL A 45 6.98 -4.96 -13.50
N GLU A 46 7.62 -3.86 -13.12
CA GLU A 46 8.62 -3.86 -12.06
C GLU A 46 8.00 -3.34 -10.76
N VAL A 47 8.23 -4.07 -9.66
CA VAL A 47 7.76 -3.69 -8.32
C VAL A 47 8.92 -3.60 -7.36
N LEU A 48 9.10 -2.42 -6.79
CA LEU A 48 10.01 -2.17 -5.69
C LEU A 48 9.26 -2.26 -4.36
N GLY A 49 9.78 -3.02 -3.41
CA GLY A 49 9.31 -3.05 -2.03
C GLY A 49 10.32 -2.44 -1.07
N GLY A 50 9.85 -1.92 0.04
CA GLY A 50 10.71 -1.36 1.10
C GLY A 50 9.91 -0.46 2.02
N GLY A 51 10.43 -0.14 3.21
CA GLY A 51 9.81 0.81 4.12
C GLY A 51 8.29 0.63 4.32
N TYR A 52 7.80 -0.61 4.28
CA TYR A 52 6.37 -0.99 4.34
C TYR A 52 5.52 -0.48 3.17
N PHE A 53 6.10 -0.37 1.98
CA PHE A 53 5.40 0.00 0.74
C PHE A 53 5.70 -0.95 -0.41
N PHE A 54 4.84 -0.93 -1.43
CA PHE A 54 5.13 -1.37 -2.79
C PHE A 54 5.02 -0.18 -3.75
N ASN A 55 5.88 -0.14 -4.75
CA ASN A 55 5.85 0.86 -5.82
C ASN A 55 6.07 0.17 -7.18
N PRO A 56 5.07 0.15 -8.08
CA PRO A 56 3.70 0.64 -7.88
C PRO A 56 2.90 -0.19 -6.87
N ASN A 57 1.89 0.41 -6.25
CA ASN A 57 0.94 -0.27 -5.36
C ASN A 57 -0.44 -0.45 -6.01
N ARG A 58 -0.63 0.07 -7.22
CA ARG A 58 -1.76 -0.23 -8.08
C ARG A 58 -1.26 -0.56 -9.49
N ILE A 59 -1.61 -1.74 -9.97
CA ILE A 59 -1.15 -2.28 -11.24
C ILE A 59 -2.38 -2.64 -12.07
N ILE A 60 -2.42 -2.25 -13.33
CA ILE A 60 -3.46 -2.65 -14.28
C ILE A 60 -2.84 -3.55 -15.35
N VAL A 61 -3.44 -4.71 -15.56
CA VAL A 61 -3.04 -5.68 -16.59
C VAL A 61 -4.26 -6.18 -17.36
N LYS A 62 -4.04 -6.76 -18.52
CA LYS A 62 -5.07 -7.41 -19.34
C LYS A 62 -5.25 -8.87 -18.99
N VAL A 63 -6.51 -9.33 -19.01
CA VAL A 63 -6.88 -10.73 -18.84
C VAL A 63 -6.37 -11.60 -19.99
N ASN A 64 -6.06 -12.85 -19.71
CA ASN A 64 -5.56 -13.85 -20.68
C ASN A 64 -4.25 -13.49 -21.39
N VAL A 65 -3.53 -12.50 -20.89
CA VAL A 65 -2.21 -12.10 -21.40
C VAL A 65 -1.17 -12.42 -20.33
N PRO A 66 -0.07 -13.12 -20.65
CA PRO A 66 0.99 -13.44 -19.69
C PRO A 66 1.57 -12.19 -19.04
N VAL A 67 1.86 -12.30 -17.74
CA VAL A 67 2.49 -11.24 -16.93
C VAL A 67 3.82 -11.73 -16.41
N GLU A 68 4.85 -10.92 -16.53
CA GLU A 68 6.12 -11.03 -15.82
C GLU A 68 6.24 -9.91 -14.80
N LEU A 69 6.13 -10.26 -13.53
CA LEU A 69 6.27 -9.34 -12.41
C LEU A 69 7.70 -9.43 -11.87
N LYS A 70 8.52 -8.42 -12.16
CA LYS A 70 9.89 -8.31 -11.66
C LYS A 70 9.89 -7.62 -10.32
N VAL A 71 10.21 -8.37 -9.26
CA VAL A 71 10.14 -7.88 -7.89
C VAL A 71 11.51 -7.78 -7.25
N ARG A 72 11.77 -6.70 -6.52
CA ARG A 72 12.95 -6.51 -5.69
C ARG A 72 12.63 -5.61 -4.50
N LYS A 73 13.46 -5.63 -3.48
CA LYS A 73 13.35 -4.70 -2.36
C LYS A 73 14.52 -3.73 -2.32
N GLU A 74 14.31 -2.60 -1.66
CA GLU A 74 15.40 -1.69 -1.27
C GLU A 74 16.43 -2.41 -0.41
N SER A 75 17.67 -1.91 -0.41
CA SER A 75 18.70 -2.40 0.48
C SER A 75 18.28 -2.22 1.94
N GLY A 76 18.56 -3.22 2.76
CA GLY A 76 18.23 -3.21 4.18
C GLY A 76 18.02 -4.61 4.74
N ILE A 77 18.04 -4.71 6.07
CA ILE A 77 17.94 -5.98 6.80
C ILE A 77 16.52 -6.48 7.00
N VAL A 78 15.52 -5.60 6.83
CA VAL A 78 14.11 -5.97 7.04
C VAL A 78 13.65 -6.93 5.94
N PRO A 79 13.16 -8.14 6.29
CA PRO A 79 12.68 -9.09 5.30
C PRO A 79 11.32 -8.67 4.76
N HIS A 80 11.14 -8.81 3.44
CA HIS A 80 9.87 -8.60 2.76
C HIS A 80 9.55 -9.77 1.85
N ASN A 81 8.28 -9.97 1.56
CA ASN A 81 7.78 -10.84 0.51
C ASN A 81 6.63 -10.17 -0.22
N ILE A 82 6.23 -10.75 -1.32
CA ILE A 82 5.01 -10.40 -2.04
C ILE A 82 4.14 -11.64 -2.18
N VAL A 83 2.90 -11.53 -1.74
CA VAL A 83 1.92 -12.62 -1.72
C VAL A 83 0.69 -12.19 -2.48
N MET A 84 0.20 -13.05 -3.36
CA MET A 84 -1.11 -12.91 -3.99
C MET A 84 -1.79 -14.27 -4.05
N LYS A 85 -3.00 -14.36 -3.54
CA LYS A 85 -3.79 -15.58 -3.43
C LYS A 85 -5.15 -15.38 -4.11
N ALA A 86 -5.21 -15.72 -5.39
CA ALA A 86 -6.42 -15.70 -6.22
C ALA A 86 -6.34 -16.85 -7.25
N PRO A 87 -6.28 -18.12 -6.79
CA PRO A 87 -6.12 -19.27 -7.68
C PRO A 87 -7.27 -19.40 -8.70
N GLU A 88 -8.47 -18.94 -8.35
CA GLU A 88 -9.63 -18.89 -9.24
C GLU A 88 -9.44 -17.95 -10.43
N ALA A 89 -8.47 -17.04 -10.34
CA ALA A 89 -8.09 -16.11 -11.40
C ALA A 89 -6.74 -16.44 -12.04
N GLY A 90 -6.18 -17.61 -11.75
CA GLY A 90 -4.86 -18.02 -12.26
C GLY A 90 -3.69 -17.29 -11.60
N ILE A 91 -3.89 -16.72 -10.40
CA ILE A 91 -2.89 -15.93 -9.69
C ILE A 91 -2.68 -16.52 -8.29
N ASP A 92 -1.60 -17.27 -8.11
CA ASP A 92 -1.26 -17.84 -6.80
C ASP A 92 0.25 -17.91 -6.64
N PHE A 93 0.80 -16.98 -5.86
CA PHE A 93 2.23 -16.98 -5.57
C PHE A 93 2.56 -16.38 -4.21
N GLU A 94 3.72 -16.76 -3.70
CA GLU A 94 4.38 -16.16 -2.56
C GLU A 94 5.89 -16.17 -2.81
N GLU A 95 6.49 -14.98 -2.93
CA GLU A 95 7.91 -14.83 -3.21
C GLU A 95 8.62 -13.91 -2.21
N SER A 96 9.74 -14.39 -1.68
CA SER A 96 10.63 -13.56 -0.87
C SER A 96 11.35 -12.54 -1.75
N MET A 97 11.36 -11.29 -1.31
CA MET A 97 12.00 -10.18 -2.01
C MET A 97 13.43 -9.97 -1.48
N GLY A 98 14.39 -9.92 -2.38
CA GLY A 98 15.77 -9.55 -2.13
C GLY A 98 16.15 -8.26 -2.83
N SER A 99 17.40 -7.82 -2.70
CA SER A 99 17.97 -6.75 -3.52
C SER A 99 18.11 -7.18 -4.98
N GLU A 100 18.42 -8.46 -5.20
CA GLU A 100 18.44 -9.05 -6.53
C GLU A 100 17.01 -9.26 -7.03
N PRO A 101 16.71 -8.84 -8.28
CA PRO A 101 15.39 -9.01 -8.87
C PRO A 101 15.01 -10.47 -9.05
N LYS A 102 13.74 -10.79 -8.81
CA LYS A 102 13.11 -12.07 -9.16
C LYS A 102 11.96 -11.84 -10.13
N ILE A 103 11.74 -12.79 -11.03
CA ILE A 103 10.64 -12.77 -11.99
C ILE A 103 9.58 -13.76 -11.55
N ILE A 104 8.37 -13.27 -11.34
CA ILE A 104 7.17 -14.07 -11.09
C ILE A 104 6.34 -14.06 -12.36
N LYS A 105 5.97 -15.26 -12.86
CA LYS A 105 5.19 -15.41 -14.09
C LYS A 105 3.82 -15.98 -13.78
N PHE A 106 2.78 -15.35 -14.32
CA PHE A 106 1.40 -15.82 -14.24
C PHE A 106 0.58 -15.30 -15.41
N THR A 107 -0.58 -15.92 -15.65
CA THR A 107 -1.55 -15.43 -16.62
C THR A 107 -2.89 -15.27 -15.93
N PRO A 108 -3.37 -14.03 -15.74
CA PRO A 108 -4.68 -13.81 -15.14
C PRO A 108 -5.79 -14.29 -16.07
N THR A 109 -6.72 -15.09 -15.55
CA THR A 109 -7.79 -15.72 -16.34
C THR A 109 -9.17 -15.09 -16.09
N ARG A 110 -9.26 -14.14 -15.15
CA ARG A 110 -10.52 -13.47 -14.79
C ARG A 110 -10.26 -11.99 -14.50
N THR A 111 -11.14 -11.14 -14.99
CA THR A 111 -11.15 -9.72 -14.62
C THR A 111 -11.52 -9.55 -13.15
N GLY A 112 -11.02 -8.49 -12.52
CA GLY A 112 -11.27 -8.20 -11.13
C GLY A 112 -10.15 -7.42 -10.46
N LYS A 113 -10.27 -7.24 -9.14
CA LYS A 113 -9.28 -6.57 -8.31
C LYS A 113 -8.75 -7.55 -7.28
N TYR A 114 -7.47 -7.84 -7.37
CA TYR A 114 -6.78 -8.83 -6.52
C TYR A 114 -5.75 -8.11 -5.67
N ARG A 115 -5.76 -8.38 -4.36
CA ARG A 115 -4.81 -7.75 -3.44
C ARG A 115 -3.50 -8.52 -3.40
N PHE A 116 -2.39 -7.79 -3.44
CA PHE A 116 -1.08 -8.32 -3.06
C PHE A 116 -0.58 -7.62 -1.80
N TYR A 117 0.21 -8.31 -1.01
CA TYR A 117 0.65 -7.82 0.28
C TYR A 117 1.94 -8.48 0.75
N CYS A 118 2.59 -7.87 1.76
CA CYS A 118 3.69 -8.50 2.49
C CYS A 118 3.12 -9.20 3.72
N SER A 119 3.38 -10.52 3.86
CA SER A 119 2.92 -11.30 5.01
C SER A 119 3.91 -11.31 6.19
N LYS A 120 5.05 -10.64 6.07
CA LYS A 120 6.07 -10.62 7.11
C LYS A 120 5.60 -9.89 8.35
N LYS A 121 5.93 -10.46 9.51
CA LYS A 121 5.61 -9.94 10.83
C LYS A 121 6.74 -10.30 11.77
N LEU A 122 7.11 -9.39 12.64
CA LEU A 122 8.12 -9.64 13.68
C LEU A 122 7.43 -9.77 15.04
N LEU A 123 7.40 -10.99 15.58
CA LEU A 123 6.89 -11.32 16.92
C LEU A 123 5.53 -10.66 17.23
N PHE A 124 5.50 -9.75 18.20
CA PHE A 124 4.28 -9.07 18.72
C PHE A 124 3.99 -7.74 18.01
N PHE A 125 4.86 -7.31 17.10
CA PHE A 125 4.68 -6.06 16.39
C PHE A 125 3.64 -6.19 15.27
N GLU A 126 3.09 -5.06 14.83
CA GLU A 126 2.23 -5.01 13.66
C GLU A 126 2.94 -5.62 12.45
N GLY A 127 2.21 -6.42 11.70
CA GLY A 127 2.70 -6.97 10.44
C GLY A 127 2.93 -5.88 9.39
N HIS A 128 3.69 -6.23 8.36
CA HIS A 128 4.01 -5.26 7.31
C HIS A 128 2.76 -4.83 6.52
N ARG A 129 1.79 -5.73 6.38
CA ARG A 129 0.51 -5.42 5.75
C ARG A 129 -0.29 -4.39 6.54
N GLU A 130 -0.38 -4.55 7.86
CA GLU A 130 -1.06 -3.61 8.75
C GLU A 130 -0.40 -2.22 8.71
N LYS A 131 0.90 -2.17 8.46
CA LYS A 131 1.66 -0.93 8.25
C LYS A 131 1.48 -0.32 6.85
N GLY A 132 0.65 -0.93 6.00
CA GLY A 132 0.30 -0.42 4.68
C GLY A 132 1.06 -1.08 3.52
N MET A 133 1.87 -2.14 3.76
CA MET A 133 2.58 -2.85 2.68
C MET A 133 1.62 -3.78 1.92
N GLU A 134 0.73 -3.18 1.16
CA GLU A 134 -0.23 -3.85 0.29
C GLU A 134 -0.47 -3.05 -1.00
N GLY A 135 -1.02 -3.73 -2.00
CA GLY A 135 -1.42 -3.12 -3.26
C GLY A 135 -2.55 -3.89 -3.93
N VAL A 136 -2.92 -3.43 -5.12
CA VAL A 136 -4.01 -4.01 -5.93
C VAL A 136 -3.52 -4.26 -7.34
N LEU A 137 -3.70 -5.48 -7.82
CA LEU A 137 -3.67 -5.83 -9.23
C LEU A 137 -5.10 -5.76 -9.77
N GLU A 138 -5.35 -4.88 -10.72
CA GLU A 138 -6.61 -4.78 -11.44
C GLU A 138 -6.46 -5.46 -12.80
N VAL A 139 -7.24 -6.50 -13.03
CA VAL A 139 -7.27 -7.24 -14.29
C VAL A 139 -8.47 -6.76 -15.09
N ILE A 140 -8.22 -6.21 -16.27
CA ILE A 140 -9.23 -5.68 -17.19
C ILE A 140 -9.27 -6.46 -18.52
N ASP A 141 -10.29 -6.23 -19.33
CA ASP A 141 -10.41 -6.77 -20.70
C ASP A 141 -9.41 -6.16 -21.68
#